data_d6682b45aa92003ea9a232bcf4b2e199
#
_entry.id   d6682b45aa92003ea9a232bcf4b2e199
#
_cell.length_a   1.000
_cell.length_b   1.000
_cell.length_c   1.000
_cell.angle_alpha   90.00
_cell.angle_beta   90.00
_cell.angle_gamma   90.00
#
_symmetry.space_group_name_H-M   'P 1'
#
loop_
_entity.id
_entity.type
_entity.pdbx_description
1 polymer ?
#
loop_
_entity_poly.entity_id
_entity_poly.type
_entity_poly.pdbx_seq_one_letter_code
_entity_poly.pdbx_strand_id
1 'polypeptide(L)'
;MSPEAPIASPPDCALSNPSVKDARRGHGLVRWVPETWFGHWFLGTNVWSRYAVEVALNDLARLMPDSARRPLRILDAGSGPGVSLPLLDRIFSPESILAIDINPKEVQRSGRQAGLCRCEVEVRAGDATELDLPDGSVDMVLCHQLLHHLVPQKEALAEFHRVLAPGGTLLLAESCDEFISSIPVRMLFRHPNETQRSATGYQRLVRDAGFILAPDCVETSTPFWSLPDWGLRQKLGWKRPAGAEPTEVAGAAMKPWE
;
A
#
# COMPACT_ATOMS: atom_id res chain seq x y z
N MET A 1 32.44 2.69 -48.87
CA MET A 1 32.54 2.54 -47.42
C MET A 1 32.48 3.94 -46.81
N SER A 2 31.25 4.33 -46.41
CA SER A 2 31.03 5.62 -45.71
C SER A 2 31.06 5.37 -44.19
N PRO A 3 31.67 6.22 -43.39
CA PRO A 3 31.71 6.03 -41.94
C PRO A 3 30.36 6.31 -41.27
N GLU A 4 29.94 5.42 -40.39
CA GLU A 4 28.77 5.58 -39.52
C GLU A 4 29.00 6.75 -38.53
N ALA A 5 27.97 7.59 -38.40
CA ALA A 5 27.93 8.68 -37.43
C ALA A 5 27.72 8.11 -36.01
N PRO A 6 28.32 8.72 -34.98
CA PRO A 6 28.15 8.26 -33.59
C PRO A 6 26.73 8.56 -33.08
N ILE A 7 26.14 7.56 -32.42
CA ILE A 7 24.84 7.65 -31.74
C ILE A 7 24.97 8.65 -30.58
N ALA A 8 24.17 9.70 -30.63
CA ALA A 8 24.10 10.69 -29.56
C ALA A 8 23.51 10.07 -28.29
N SER A 9 24.18 10.28 -27.16
CA SER A 9 23.69 9.95 -25.83
C SER A 9 22.40 10.73 -25.52
N PRO A 10 21.42 10.12 -24.82
CA PRO A 10 20.22 10.84 -24.41
C PRO A 10 20.57 11.98 -23.44
N PRO A 11 19.80 13.08 -23.44
CA PRO A 11 20.05 14.22 -22.57
C PRO A 11 19.86 13.81 -21.10
N ASP A 12 20.82 14.19 -20.26
CA ASP A 12 20.72 14.14 -18.80
C ASP A 12 19.46 14.91 -18.36
N CYS A 13 18.43 14.16 -17.99
CA CYS A 13 17.28 14.71 -17.29
C CYS A 13 17.74 15.02 -15.84
N ALA A 14 18.20 16.24 -15.64
CA ALA A 14 18.51 16.75 -14.31
C ALA A 14 17.18 16.83 -13.51
N LEU A 15 16.87 15.77 -12.77
CA LEU A 15 15.85 15.76 -11.74
C LEU A 15 16.27 16.76 -10.66
N SER A 16 15.67 17.93 -10.66
CA SER A 16 15.72 18.88 -9.55
C SER A 16 14.91 18.28 -8.39
N ASN A 17 15.59 17.51 -7.57
CA ASN A 17 15.06 16.90 -6.37
C ASN A 17 14.83 17.98 -5.31
N PRO A 18 13.58 18.27 -4.87
CA PRO A 18 13.39 19.04 -3.65
C PRO A 18 13.99 18.24 -2.50
N SER A 19 14.90 18.87 -1.77
CA SER A 19 15.68 18.21 -0.75
C SER A 19 14.77 17.68 0.36
N VAL A 20 14.98 16.43 0.76
CA VAL A 20 14.34 15.74 1.93
C VAL A 20 14.43 16.55 3.24
N LYS A 21 15.19 17.68 3.25
CA LYS A 21 15.29 18.61 4.37
C LYS A 21 14.07 19.50 4.55
N ASP A 22 13.24 19.71 3.54
CA ASP A 22 12.06 20.57 3.63
C ASP A 22 10.82 19.87 4.19
N ALA A 23 10.75 18.54 4.12
CA ALA A 23 9.69 17.74 4.76
C ALA A 23 9.70 17.81 6.30
N ARG A 24 10.73 18.41 6.91
CA ARG A 24 10.88 18.56 8.38
C ARG A 24 10.32 19.88 8.94
N ARG A 25 9.75 20.76 8.15
CA ARG A 25 9.29 22.10 8.56
C ARG A 25 7.77 22.25 8.73
N GLY A 26 7.07 21.21 9.14
CA GLY A 26 5.67 21.36 9.52
C GLY A 26 5.40 20.64 10.83
N HIS A 27 5.28 21.39 11.92
CA HIS A 27 4.76 20.96 13.22
C HIS A 27 5.27 19.62 13.73
N GLY A 28 6.37 19.57 14.43
CA GLY A 28 6.93 18.62 15.42
C GLY A 28 6.40 17.18 15.59
N LEU A 29 5.48 16.70 14.76
CA LEU A 29 4.91 15.35 14.79
C LEU A 29 5.64 14.46 13.77
N VAL A 30 6.13 13.33 14.26
CA VAL A 30 6.66 12.27 13.41
C VAL A 30 5.52 11.75 12.54
N ARG A 31 5.52 12.05 11.23
CA ARG A 31 4.43 11.65 10.32
C ARG A 31 4.46 10.17 9.97
N TRP A 32 5.62 9.52 10.02
CA TRP A 32 5.80 8.11 9.75
C TRP A 32 7.01 7.55 10.50
N VAL A 33 7.04 6.24 10.75
CA VAL A 33 8.14 5.56 11.42
C VAL A 33 8.90 4.72 10.40
N PRO A 34 10.21 4.97 10.17
CA PRO A 34 10.99 4.20 9.23
C PRO A 34 11.20 2.76 9.73
N GLU A 35 11.09 1.81 8.81
CA GLU A 35 11.33 0.40 9.06
C GLU A 35 12.75 0.09 9.57
N THR A 36 12.89 -1.07 10.21
CA THR A 36 14.20 -1.64 10.56
C THR A 36 14.95 -2.10 9.31
N TRP A 37 16.26 -2.36 9.43
CA TRP A 37 17.02 -3.00 8.35
C TRP A 37 16.41 -4.34 7.92
N PHE A 38 15.97 -5.15 8.90
CA PHE A 38 15.32 -6.43 8.64
C PHE A 38 14.00 -6.25 7.87
N GLY A 39 13.15 -5.30 8.29
CA GLY A 39 11.90 -4.98 7.60
C GLY A 39 12.14 -4.60 6.15
N HIS A 40 13.06 -3.66 5.88
CA HIS A 40 13.41 -3.28 4.51
C HIS A 40 13.91 -4.46 3.65
N TRP A 41 14.71 -5.35 4.22
CA TRP A 41 15.17 -6.55 3.52
C TRP A 41 14.01 -7.50 3.25
N PHE A 42 13.21 -7.82 4.28
CA PHE A 42 12.10 -8.78 4.21
C PHE A 42 11.03 -8.37 3.19
N LEU A 43 10.61 -7.11 3.20
CA LEU A 43 9.62 -6.56 2.27
C LEU A 43 10.04 -6.65 0.80
N GLY A 44 11.32 -6.76 0.51
CA GLY A 44 11.86 -6.95 -0.84
C GLY A 44 12.06 -8.42 -1.25
N THR A 45 11.66 -9.40 -0.41
CA THR A 45 11.85 -10.82 -0.72
C THR A 45 10.71 -11.39 -1.56
N ASN A 46 11.02 -12.46 -2.32
CA ASN A 46 9.99 -13.23 -3.02
C ASN A 46 8.99 -13.90 -2.07
N VAL A 47 9.37 -14.15 -0.82
CA VAL A 47 8.47 -14.68 0.21
C VAL A 47 7.39 -13.67 0.52
N TRP A 48 7.76 -12.42 0.79
CA TRP A 48 6.81 -11.34 1.01
C TRP A 48 5.93 -11.11 -0.22
N SER A 49 6.52 -10.96 -1.40
CA SER A 49 5.80 -10.75 -2.65
C SER A 49 4.74 -11.84 -2.89
N ARG A 50 5.11 -13.13 -2.76
CA ARG A 50 4.25 -14.25 -3.13
C ARG A 50 3.21 -14.61 -2.07
N TYR A 51 3.56 -14.54 -0.80
CA TYR A 51 2.72 -15.03 0.29
C TYR A 51 1.96 -13.94 1.05
N ALA A 52 2.33 -12.69 0.85
CA ALA A 52 1.61 -11.56 1.42
C ALA A 52 0.96 -10.70 0.32
N VAL A 53 1.77 -10.07 -0.55
CA VAL A 53 1.25 -9.09 -1.53
C VAL A 53 0.38 -9.75 -2.59
N GLU A 54 0.81 -10.87 -3.19
CA GLU A 54 0.05 -11.57 -4.23
C GLU A 54 -1.27 -12.13 -3.68
N VAL A 55 -1.25 -12.70 -2.48
CA VAL A 55 -2.46 -13.19 -1.81
C VAL A 55 -3.43 -12.04 -1.54
N ALA A 56 -2.94 -10.97 -0.90
CA ALA A 56 -3.76 -9.80 -0.60
C ALA A 56 -4.38 -9.17 -1.87
N LEU A 57 -3.61 -9.03 -2.95
CA LEU A 57 -4.12 -8.46 -4.20
C LEU A 57 -5.17 -9.35 -4.88
N ASN A 58 -5.00 -10.67 -4.85
CA ASN A 58 -6.01 -11.58 -5.38
C ASN A 58 -7.30 -11.55 -4.53
N ASP A 59 -7.19 -11.45 -3.21
CA ASP A 59 -8.34 -11.32 -2.32
C ASP A 59 -9.05 -9.98 -2.54
N LEU A 60 -8.30 -8.89 -2.64
CA LEU A 60 -8.84 -7.56 -2.94
C LEU A 60 -9.54 -7.50 -4.31
N ALA A 61 -8.98 -8.16 -5.34
CA ALA A 61 -9.60 -8.23 -6.66
C ALA A 61 -10.96 -8.96 -6.62
N ARG A 62 -11.10 -10.00 -5.78
CA ARG A 62 -12.38 -10.70 -5.56
C ARG A 62 -13.40 -9.88 -4.78
N LEU A 63 -12.92 -8.99 -3.91
CA LEU A 63 -13.76 -8.13 -3.08
C LEU A 63 -14.24 -6.86 -3.81
N MET A 64 -13.73 -6.58 -5.02
CA MET A 64 -14.16 -5.42 -5.79
C MET A 64 -15.64 -5.54 -6.14
N PRO A 65 -16.44 -4.48 -5.90
CA PRO A 65 -17.84 -4.48 -6.29
C PRO A 65 -17.98 -4.48 -7.83
N ASP A 66 -18.99 -5.19 -8.36
CA ASP A 66 -19.28 -5.23 -9.81
C ASP A 66 -19.55 -3.84 -10.41
N SER A 67 -20.01 -2.90 -9.56
CA SER A 67 -20.25 -1.51 -9.93
C SER A 67 -19.01 -0.63 -9.94
N ALA A 68 -17.86 -1.17 -9.57
CA ALA A 68 -16.61 -0.40 -9.53
C ALA A 68 -16.17 -0.01 -10.94
N ARG A 69 -15.55 1.18 -11.03
CA ARG A 69 -14.93 1.64 -12.27
C ARG A 69 -13.78 0.72 -12.66
N ARG A 70 -13.64 0.42 -13.97
CA ARG A 70 -12.46 -0.30 -14.46
C ARG A 70 -11.20 0.50 -14.14
N PRO A 71 -10.20 -0.11 -13.48
CA PRO A 71 -8.99 0.60 -13.07
C PRO A 71 -8.02 0.77 -14.25
N LEU A 72 -8.10 1.91 -14.94
CA LEU A 72 -7.18 2.26 -16.02
C LEU A 72 -5.92 2.92 -15.46
N ARG A 73 -6.07 3.75 -14.43
CA ARG A 73 -5.01 4.50 -13.78
C ARG A 73 -4.95 4.12 -12.31
N ILE A 74 -3.86 3.47 -11.91
CA ILE A 74 -3.68 2.96 -10.55
C ILE A 74 -2.65 3.83 -9.80
N LEU A 75 -2.96 4.22 -8.58
CA LEU A 75 -2.01 4.75 -7.61
C LEU A 75 -1.65 3.64 -6.63
N ASP A 76 -0.37 3.29 -6.54
CA ASP A 76 0.20 2.43 -5.50
C ASP A 76 0.80 3.33 -4.41
N ALA A 77 0.04 3.56 -3.35
CA ALA A 77 0.40 4.47 -2.26
C ALA A 77 1.25 3.74 -1.21
N GLY A 78 2.48 4.21 -0.99
CA GLY A 78 3.44 3.53 -0.13
C GLY A 78 3.96 2.25 -0.78
N SER A 79 4.38 2.33 -2.04
CA SER A 79 4.75 1.17 -2.86
C SER A 79 5.95 0.37 -2.32
N GLY A 80 6.69 0.92 -1.37
CA GLY A 80 7.88 0.29 -0.81
C GLY A 80 8.86 -0.14 -1.90
N PRO A 81 9.36 -1.39 -1.87
CA PRO A 81 10.27 -1.91 -2.89
C PRO A 81 9.61 -2.20 -4.25
N GLY A 82 8.31 -1.92 -4.43
CA GLY A 82 7.58 -2.03 -5.69
C GLY A 82 7.19 -3.45 -6.08
N VAL A 83 7.19 -4.41 -5.15
CA VAL A 83 6.83 -5.82 -5.46
C VAL A 83 5.37 -5.98 -5.87
N SER A 84 4.52 -5.01 -5.57
CA SER A 84 3.12 -4.89 -6.01
C SER A 84 2.97 -4.59 -7.50
N LEU A 85 3.89 -3.86 -8.12
CA LEU A 85 3.75 -3.32 -9.48
C LEU A 85 3.52 -4.38 -10.55
N PRO A 86 4.36 -5.44 -10.67
CA PRO A 86 4.10 -6.50 -11.65
C PRO A 86 2.82 -7.28 -11.39
N LEU A 87 2.38 -7.33 -10.12
CA LEU A 87 1.14 -7.99 -9.72
C LEU A 87 -0.08 -7.16 -10.13
N LEU A 88 -0.05 -5.85 -9.89
CA LEU A 88 -1.08 -4.90 -10.34
C LEU A 88 -1.24 -4.94 -11.85
N ASP A 89 -0.12 -4.87 -12.61
CA ASP A 89 -0.14 -4.99 -14.07
C ASP A 89 -0.79 -6.29 -14.54
N ARG A 90 -0.44 -7.41 -13.89
CA ARG A 90 -0.97 -8.73 -14.26
C ARG A 90 -2.45 -8.90 -13.94
N ILE A 91 -2.88 -8.45 -12.75
CA ILE A 91 -4.24 -8.71 -12.24
C ILE A 91 -5.24 -7.75 -12.88
N PHE A 92 -4.92 -6.46 -12.95
CA PHE A 92 -5.87 -5.43 -13.35
C PHE A 92 -5.69 -4.96 -14.81
N SER A 93 -4.53 -5.23 -15.43
CA SER A 93 -4.19 -4.78 -16.79
C SER A 93 -4.51 -3.28 -17.00
N PRO A 94 -3.94 -2.38 -16.18
CA PRO A 94 -4.17 -0.95 -16.28
C PRO A 94 -3.45 -0.35 -17.49
N GLU A 95 -3.78 0.89 -17.82
CA GLU A 95 -3.00 1.69 -18.78
C GLU A 95 -1.74 2.25 -18.13
N SER A 96 -1.86 2.68 -16.87
CA SER A 96 -0.73 3.23 -16.13
C SER A 96 -0.81 2.94 -14.63
N ILE A 97 0.37 2.89 -14.01
CA ILE A 97 0.54 2.81 -12.56
C ILE A 97 1.45 3.96 -12.12
N LEU A 98 1.00 4.73 -11.15
CA LEU A 98 1.84 5.67 -10.40
C LEU A 98 2.17 5.04 -9.06
N ALA A 99 3.46 4.84 -8.78
CA ALA A 99 3.93 4.32 -7.50
C ALA A 99 4.59 5.45 -6.71
N ILE A 100 4.16 5.65 -5.47
CA ILE A 100 4.76 6.64 -4.58
C ILE A 100 5.26 6.01 -3.30
N ASP A 101 6.39 6.50 -2.82
CA ASP A 101 6.89 6.20 -1.48
C ASP A 101 7.64 7.41 -0.93
N ILE A 102 7.56 7.61 0.39
CA ILE A 102 8.26 8.73 1.04
C ILE A 102 9.77 8.48 1.17
N ASN A 103 10.18 7.21 1.12
CA ASN A 103 11.58 6.80 1.26
C ASN A 103 12.29 6.73 -0.11
N PRO A 104 13.27 7.61 -0.41
CA PRO A 104 13.96 7.61 -1.70
C PRO A 104 14.67 6.29 -2.04
N LYS A 105 15.05 5.50 -1.05
CA LYS A 105 15.66 4.18 -1.28
C LYS A 105 14.63 3.18 -1.81
N GLU A 106 13.40 3.25 -1.31
CA GLU A 106 12.31 2.40 -1.80
C GLU A 106 11.88 2.84 -3.20
N VAL A 107 11.81 4.14 -3.47
CA VAL A 107 11.58 4.69 -4.83
C VAL A 107 12.59 4.12 -5.83
N GLN A 108 13.88 4.08 -5.48
CA GLN A 108 14.90 3.50 -6.34
C GLN A 108 14.71 1.98 -6.56
N ARG A 109 14.29 1.25 -5.53
CA ARG A 109 14.01 -0.19 -5.62
C ARG A 109 12.78 -0.45 -6.47
N SER A 110 11.71 0.32 -6.25
CA SER A 110 10.46 0.25 -7.00
C SER A 110 10.67 0.53 -8.49
N GLY A 111 11.55 1.47 -8.85
CA GLY A 111 11.94 1.73 -10.24
C GLY A 111 12.50 0.52 -11.00
N ARG A 112 13.12 -0.44 -10.29
CA ARG A 112 13.58 -1.70 -10.92
C ARG A 112 12.42 -2.64 -11.22
N GLN A 113 11.40 -2.66 -10.37
CA GLN A 113 10.19 -3.48 -10.57
C GLN A 113 9.30 -2.91 -11.68
N ALA A 114 9.28 -1.59 -11.85
CA ALA A 114 8.58 -0.91 -12.92
C ALA A 114 8.96 -1.46 -14.31
N GLY A 115 10.24 -1.77 -14.51
CA GLY A 115 10.73 -2.36 -15.76
C GLY A 115 10.20 -3.77 -16.08
N LEU A 116 9.50 -4.42 -15.16
CA LEU A 116 8.88 -5.74 -15.34
C LEU A 116 7.40 -5.64 -15.78
N CYS A 117 6.82 -4.44 -15.76
CA CYS A 117 5.43 -4.20 -16.13
C CYS A 117 5.31 -3.98 -17.64
N ARG A 118 4.13 -4.31 -18.19
CA ARG A 118 3.77 -4.08 -19.60
C ARG A 118 3.11 -2.70 -19.78
N CYS A 119 2.42 -2.21 -18.74
CA CYS A 119 1.82 -0.88 -18.73
C CYS A 119 2.86 0.20 -18.43
N GLU A 120 2.49 1.46 -18.64
CA GLU A 120 3.31 2.58 -18.22
C GLU A 120 3.39 2.65 -16.69
N VAL A 121 4.61 2.79 -16.14
CA VAL A 121 4.82 2.91 -14.70
C VAL A 121 5.70 4.10 -14.40
N GLU A 122 5.14 5.05 -13.66
CA GLU A 122 5.88 6.15 -13.05
C GLU A 122 6.17 5.83 -11.59
N VAL A 123 7.41 6.06 -11.13
CA VAL A 123 7.80 5.89 -9.72
C VAL A 123 8.41 7.19 -9.23
N ARG A 124 7.86 7.76 -8.15
CA ARG A 124 8.37 9.00 -7.57
C ARG A 124 8.28 9.06 -6.05
N ALA A 125 9.07 9.95 -5.47
CA ALA A 125 8.94 10.28 -4.05
C ALA A 125 7.66 11.06 -3.81
N GLY A 126 6.91 10.71 -2.76
CA GLY A 126 5.67 11.40 -2.40
C GLY A 126 5.19 11.04 -1.00
N ASP A 127 4.44 11.95 -0.40
CA ASP A 127 3.77 11.75 0.89
C ASP A 127 2.30 11.39 0.62
N ALA A 128 1.87 10.22 1.09
CA ALA A 128 0.49 9.75 0.93
C ALA A 128 -0.55 10.64 1.64
N THR A 129 -0.11 11.51 2.53
CA THR A 129 -0.95 12.47 3.26
C THR A 129 -1.06 13.84 2.58
N GLU A 130 -0.32 14.05 1.49
CA GLU A 130 -0.31 15.31 0.71
C GLU A 130 0.12 14.95 -0.74
N LEU A 131 -0.83 14.42 -1.52
CA LEU A 131 -0.58 13.95 -2.87
C LEU A 131 -0.54 15.12 -3.88
N ASP A 132 0.57 15.24 -4.60
CA ASP A 132 0.68 16.17 -5.75
C ASP A 132 0.01 15.54 -6.98
N LEU A 133 -1.31 15.40 -6.89
CA LEU A 133 -2.18 14.84 -7.92
C LEU A 133 -3.49 15.64 -8.02
N PRO A 134 -4.03 15.81 -9.22
CA PRO A 134 -5.35 16.42 -9.40
C PRO A 134 -6.47 15.56 -8.79
N ASP A 135 -7.58 16.21 -8.43
CA ASP A 135 -8.80 15.55 -8.01
C ASP A 135 -9.31 14.61 -9.11
N GLY A 136 -9.75 13.40 -8.76
CA GLY A 136 -10.31 12.45 -9.70
C GLY A 136 -9.34 11.94 -10.77
N SER A 137 -8.03 12.05 -10.54
CA SER A 137 -7.00 11.70 -11.52
C SER A 137 -6.69 10.21 -11.64
N VAL A 138 -7.13 9.39 -10.67
CA VAL A 138 -6.90 7.93 -10.67
C VAL A 138 -8.20 7.16 -10.51
N ASP A 139 -8.24 5.93 -10.99
CA ASP A 139 -9.43 5.07 -10.94
C ASP A 139 -9.36 4.06 -9.78
N MET A 140 -8.14 3.78 -9.31
CA MET A 140 -7.87 2.88 -8.18
C MET A 140 -6.72 3.40 -7.34
N VAL A 141 -6.84 3.26 -6.03
CA VAL A 141 -5.72 3.42 -5.08
C VAL A 141 -5.48 2.08 -4.39
N LEU A 142 -4.26 1.58 -4.46
CA LEU A 142 -3.80 0.51 -3.58
C LEU A 142 -3.17 1.12 -2.33
N CYS A 143 -3.67 0.73 -1.17
CA CYS A 143 -3.13 1.01 0.14
C CYS A 143 -2.88 -0.34 0.85
N HIS A 144 -1.67 -0.87 0.68
CA HIS A 144 -1.29 -2.17 1.20
C HIS A 144 -0.21 -2.02 2.27
N GLN A 145 -0.55 -2.38 3.51
CA GLN A 145 0.36 -2.32 4.65
C GLN A 145 1.00 -0.92 4.85
N LEU A 146 0.19 0.14 4.68
CA LEU A 146 0.64 1.53 4.75
C LEU A 146 0.07 2.28 5.95
N LEU A 147 -1.25 2.20 6.19
CA LEU A 147 -1.91 3.05 7.19
C LEU A 147 -1.34 2.84 8.61
N HIS A 148 -0.97 1.61 8.94
CA HIS A 148 -0.41 1.33 10.27
C HIS A 148 0.99 1.95 10.49
N HIS A 149 1.65 2.43 9.43
CA HIS A 149 2.88 3.23 9.52
C HIS A 149 2.64 4.73 9.63
N LEU A 150 1.42 5.20 9.34
CA LEU A 150 1.07 6.62 9.31
C LEU A 150 0.45 7.07 10.63
N VAL A 151 0.88 8.24 11.12
CA VAL A 151 0.21 8.94 12.21
C VAL A 151 -1.02 9.68 11.68
N PRO A 152 -0.95 10.47 10.57
CA PRO A 152 -2.10 11.17 9.99
C PRO A 152 -2.89 10.28 9.02
N GLN A 153 -3.50 9.19 9.53
CA GLN A 153 -4.25 8.22 8.71
C GLN A 153 -5.49 8.82 8.03
N LYS A 154 -6.15 9.79 8.69
CA LYS A 154 -7.35 10.46 8.15
C LYS A 154 -6.99 11.33 6.96
N GLU A 155 -5.87 12.01 7.04
CA GLU A 155 -5.33 12.86 5.99
C GLU A 155 -4.99 12.02 4.75
N ALA A 156 -4.34 10.89 4.93
CA ALA A 156 -4.05 9.96 3.83
C ALA A 156 -5.33 9.47 3.15
N LEU A 157 -6.33 9.04 3.91
CA LEU A 157 -7.61 8.60 3.35
C LEU A 157 -8.40 9.74 2.68
N ALA A 158 -8.30 10.97 3.18
CA ALA A 158 -8.90 12.14 2.53
C ALA A 158 -8.23 12.41 1.17
N GLU A 159 -6.91 12.30 1.09
CA GLU A 159 -6.18 12.43 -0.17
C GLU A 159 -6.53 11.29 -1.14
N PHE A 160 -6.61 10.03 -0.68
CA PHE A 160 -7.05 8.92 -1.52
C PHE A 160 -8.46 9.14 -2.05
N HIS A 161 -9.37 9.62 -1.20
CA HIS A 161 -10.73 9.96 -1.64
C HIS A 161 -10.72 11.12 -2.65
N ARG A 162 -9.91 12.14 -2.46
CA ARG A 162 -9.81 13.29 -3.36
C ARG A 162 -9.32 12.89 -4.76
N VAL A 163 -8.21 12.14 -4.83
CA VAL A 163 -7.58 11.78 -6.10
C VAL A 163 -8.32 10.70 -6.89
N LEU A 164 -9.16 9.90 -6.22
CA LEU A 164 -10.00 8.91 -6.89
C LEU A 164 -11.09 9.58 -7.72
N ALA A 165 -11.29 9.10 -8.94
CA ALA A 165 -12.44 9.46 -9.76
C ALA A 165 -13.74 8.96 -9.10
N PRO A 166 -14.92 9.59 -9.37
CA PRO A 166 -16.21 9.04 -8.96
C PRO A 166 -16.35 7.58 -9.43
N GLY A 167 -16.83 6.71 -8.55
CA GLY A 167 -16.89 5.26 -8.79
C GLY A 167 -15.54 4.54 -8.73
N GLY A 168 -14.44 5.24 -8.45
CA GLY A 168 -13.12 4.66 -8.26
C GLY A 168 -13.01 3.87 -6.95
N THR A 169 -12.01 2.99 -6.85
CA THR A 169 -11.90 2.03 -5.75
C THR A 169 -10.63 2.22 -4.94
N LEU A 170 -10.77 2.27 -3.63
CA LEU A 170 -9.69 2.09 -2.66
C LEU A 170 -9.57 0.60 -2.31
N LEU A 171 -8.47 -0.02 -2.68
CA LEU A 171 -8.08 -1.35 -2.20
C LEU A 171 -7.23 -1.19 -0.95
N LEU A 172 -7.73 -1.68 0.18
CA LEU A 172 -7.09 -1.61 1.49
C LEU A 172 -6.76 -3.00 1.99
N ALA A 173 -5.50 -3.26 2.36
CA ALA A 173 -5.12 -4.45 3.13
C ALA A 173 -4.13 -4.06 4.22
N GLU A 174 -4.53 -4.29 5.48
CA GLU A 174 -3.77 -3.83 6.65
C GLU A 174 -3.68 -4.90 7.73
N SER A 175 -2.52 -4.94 8.36
CA SER A 175 -2.31 -5.69 9.59
C SER A 175 -2.95 -4.96 10.77
N CYS A 176 -3.66 -5.71 11.61
CA CYS A 176 -4.39 -5.17 12.76
C CYS A 176 -3.52 -5.11 14.02
N ASP A 177 -3.99 -4.36 15.02
CA ASP A 177 -3.30 -4.11 16.27
C ASP A 177 -2.83 -5.40 16.98
N GLU A 178 -3.66 -6.44 17.02
CA GLU A 178 -3.28 -7.72 17.65
C GLU A 178 -1.99 -8.31 17.08
N PHE A 179 -1.79 -8.21 15.75
CA PHE A 179 -0.56 -8.68 15.10
C PHE A 179 0.60 -7.71 15.31
N ILE A 180 0.37 -6.42 15.03
CA ILE A 180 1.41 -5.38 15.11
C ILE A 180 1.96 -5.26 16.54
N SER A 181 1.12 -5.38 17.55
CA SER A 181 1.51 -5.32 18.97
C SER A 181 2.16 -6.58 19.48
N SER A 182 2.23 -7.65 18.68
CA SER A 182 2.86 -8.90 19.10
C SER A 182 4.38 -8.73 19.30
N ILE A 183 4.94 -9.51 20.25
CA ILE A 183 6.37 -9.42 20.60
C ILE A 183 7.28 -9.63 19.38
N PRO A 184 7.08 -10.66 18.51
CA PRO A 184 7.95 -10.84 17.35
C PRO A 184 7.93 -9.66 16.39
N VAL A 185 6.74 -9.09 16.10
CA VAL A 185 6.61 -7.96 15.20
C VAL A 185 7.29 -6.72 15.77
N ARG A 186 7.07 -6.40 17.05
CA ARG A 186 7.72 -5.26 17.71
C ARG A 186 9.25 -5.38 17.80
N MET A 187 9.80 -6.59 17.78
CA MET A 187 11.25 -6.80 17.78
C MET A 187 11.85 -6.63 16.38
N LEU A 188 11.14 -7.03 15.34
CA LEU A 188 11.64 -7.10 13.97
C LEU A 188 11.28 -5.86 13.13
N PHE A 189 10.15 -5.23 13.42
CA PHE A 189 9.60 -4.09 12.68
C PHE A 189 9.37 -2.90 13.58
N ARG A 190 9.23 -1.71 12.99
CA ARG A 190 8.94 -0.47 13.71
C ARG A 190 7.62 0.11 13.25
N HIS A 191 6.74 0.35 14.21
CA HIS A 191 5.42 0.95 13.96
C HIS A 191 5.13 2.04 15.00
N PRO A 192 4.36 3.07 14.67
CA PRO A 192 3.85 4.01 15.65
C PRO A 192 2.85 3.29 16.58
N ASN A 193 3.03 3.38 17.88
CA ASN A 193 2.17 2.65 18.84
C ASN A 193 0.75 3.24 18.96
N GLU A 194 0.57 4.50 18.58
CA GLU A 194 -0.66 5.28 18.85
C GLU A 194 -1.73 5.14 17.78
N THR A 195 -1.39 4.57 16.62
CA THR A 195 -2.25 4.56 15.44
C THR A 195 -2.69 3.17 14.99
N GLN A 196 -2.34 2.15 15.76
CA GLN A 196 -2.73 0.78 15.47
C GLN A 196 -4.25 0.61 15.68
N ARG A 197 -4.88 -0.17 14.81
CA ARG A 197 -6.33 -0.36 14.82
C ARG A 197 -6.73 -1.82 14.72
N SER A 198 -7.89 -2.14 15.30
CA SER A 198 -8.58 -3.38 15.00
C SER A 198 -9.14 -3.36 13.57
N ALA A 199 -9.54 -4.52 13.06
CA ALA A 199 -10.18 -4.63 11.74
C ALA A 199 -11.44 -3.74 11.64
N THR A 200 -12.27 -3.71 12.68
CA THR A 200 -13.44 -2.82 12.74
C THR A 200 -13.05 -1.34 12.82
N GLY A 201 -11.91 -1.04 13.44
CA GLY A 201 -11.34 0.30 13.48
C GLY A 201 -10.94 0.83 12.11
N TYR A 202 -10.28 0.01 11.27
CA TYR A 202 -9.96 0.36 9.89
C TYR A 202 -11.20 0.51 9.03
N GLN A 203 -12.18 -0.40 9.14
CA GLN A 203 -13.44 -0.29 8.40
C GLN A 203 -14.19 1.00 8.73
N ARG A 204 -14.23 1.39 10.01
CA ARG A 204 -14.84 2.67 10.42
C ARG A 204 -14.06 3.85 9.84
N LEU A 205 -12.73 3.83 9.94
CA LEU A 205 -11.89 4.90 9.43
C LEU A 205 -12.11 5.15 7.92
N VAL A 206 -12.25 4.07 7.12
CA VAL A 206 -12.54 4.14 5.69
C VAL A 206 -13.93 4.74 5.43
N ARG A 207 -14.96 4.29 6.17
CA ARG A 207 -16.30 4.86 6.03
C ARG A 207 -16.39 6.33 6.46
N ASP A 208 -15.68 6.68 7.54
CA ASP A 208 -15.61 8.08 8.04
C ASP A 208 -14.91 9.02 7.04
N ALA A 209 -14.07 8.49 6.17
CA ALA A 209 -13.43 9.22 5.06
C ALA A 209 -14.34 9.38 3.82
N GLY A 210 -15.60 8.92 3.86
CA GLY A 210 -16.57 9.08 2.79
C GLY A 210 -16.67 7.93 1.80
N PHE A 211 -15.94 6.83 2.02
CA PHE A 211 -16.02 5.65 1.16
C PHE A 211 -17.23 4.77 1.48
N ILE A 212 -17.78 4.13 0.46
CA ILE A 212 -18.76 3.06 0.58
C ILE A 212 -17.99 1.74 0.72
N LEU A 213 -18.06 1.12 1.90
CA LEU A 213 -17.48 -0.20 2.15
C LEU A 213 -18.62 -1.14 2.55
N ALA A 214 -19.11 -1.89 1.57
CA ALA A 214 -20.19 -2.86 1.75
C ALA A 214 -19.67 -4.10 2.53
N PRO A 215 -20.55 -4.82 3.26
CA PRO A 215 -20.15 -5.98 4.06
C PRO A 215 -19.53 -7.12 3.24
N ASP A 216 -19.96 -7.30 2.00
CA ASP A 216 -19.47 -8.30 1.05
C ASP A 216 -18.17 -7.87 0.32
N CYS A 217 -17.78 -6.60 0.47
CA CYS A 217 -16.54 -6.05 -0.06
C CYS A 217 -15.43 -5.96 0.99
N VAL A 218 -15.55 -6.65 2.13
CA VAL A 218 -14.55 -6.67 3.19
C VAL A 218 -14.42 -8.06 3.78
N GLU A 219 -13.19 -8.48 3.98
CA GLU A 219 -12.82 -9.75 4.62
C GLU A 219 -11.84 -9.51 5.76
N THR A 220 -11.96 -10.32 6.80
CA THR A 220 -11.02 -10.33 7.92
C THR A 220 -10.47 -11.72 8.11
N SER A 221 -9.19 -11.83 8.37
CA SER A 221 -8.52 -13.11 8.49
C SER A 221 -7.56 -13.15 9.67
N THR A 222 -7.13 -14.37 10.00
CA THR A 222 -6.06 -14.61 10.97
C THR A 222 -5.17 -15.71 10.42
N PRO A 223 -4.28 -15.36 9.48
CA PRO A 223 -3.32 -16.30 8.94
C PRO A 223 -2.42 -16.87 10.05
N PHE A 224 -1.99 -18.12 9.91
CA PHE A 224 -1.18 -18.78 10.96
C PHE A 224 0.13 -18.02 11.25
N TRP A 225 0.69 -17.36 10.26
CA TRP A 225 1.93 -16.58 10.38
C TRP A 225 1.76 -15.28 11.17
N SER A 226 0.54 -14.76 11.24
CA SER A 226 0.21 -13.55 12.02
C SER A 226 -0.07 -13.84 13.51
N LEU A 227 -0.03 -15.12 13.90
CA LEU A 227 -0.19 -15.51 15.29
C LEU A 227 1.14 -15.44 16.05
N PRO A 228 1.16 -15.05 17.33
CA PRO A 228 2.37 -14.90 18.14
C PRO A 228 3.22 -16.17 18.24
N ASP A 229 2.60 -17.32 18.09
CA ASP A 229 3.21 -18.66 18.17
C ASP A 229 3.28 -19.38 16.80
N TRP A 230 3.09 -18.63 15.71
CA TRP A 230 3.08 -19.15 14.34
C TRP A 230 2.04 -20.26 14.13
N GLY A 231 0.93 -20.18 14.86
CA GLY A 231 -0.15 -21.15 14.79
C GLY A 231 0.17 -22.50 15.44
N LEU A 232 1.23 -22.60 16.26
CA LEU A 232 1.62 -23.86 16.91
C LEU A 232 0.50 -24.38 17.81
N ARG A 233 -0.13 -23.53 18.61
CA ARG A 233 -1.26 -23.89 19.47
C ARG A 233 -2.43 -24.46 18.67
N GLN A 234 -2.76 -23.82 17.54
CA GLN A 234 -3.84 -24.27 16.66
C GLN A 234 -3.52 -25.64 16.05
N LYS A 235 -2.26 -25.89 15.66
CA LYS A 235 -1.79 -27.19 15.20
C LYS A 235 -1.87 -28.26 16.29
N LEU A 236 -1.75 -27.89 17.56
CA LEU A 236 -1.91 -28.78 18.72
C LEU A 236 -3.38 -28.89 19.17
N GLY A 237 -4.34 -28.36 18.40
CA GLY A 237 -5.76 -28.47 18.68
C GLY A 237 -6.33 -27.39 19.61
N TRP A 238 -5.54 -26.39 20.00
CA TRP A 238 -6.04 -25.29 20.82
C TRP A 238 -6.80 -24.30 19.94
N LYS A 239 -8.05 -24.01 20.29
CA LYS A 239 -8.88 -23.03 19.59
C LYS A 239 -8.56 -21.63 20.09
N ARG A 240 -8.60 -20.65 19.19
CA ARG A 240 -8.59 -19.24 19.62
C ARG A 240 -9.81 -18.96 20.52
N PRO A 241 -9.68 -18.04 21.48
CA PRO A 241 -10.82 -17.60 22.27
C PRO A 241 -11.98 -17.13 21.37
N ALA A 242 -13.21 -17.41 21.79
CA ALA A 242 -14.38 -16.86 21.11
C ALA A 242 -14.32 -15.33 21.22
N GLY A 243 -14.44 -14.63 20.08
CA GLY A 243 -14.34 -13.16 20.04
C GLY A 243 -12.93 -12.60 19.91
N ALA A 244 -11.89 -13.46 19.72
CA ALA A 244 -10.57 -12.96 19.41
C ALA A 244 -10.58 -12.13 18.12
N GLU A 245 -10.00 -10.94 18.15
CA GLU A 245 -9.95 -10.01 17.02
C GLU A 245 -9.15 -10.60 15.85
N PRO A 246 -9.55 -10.36 14.60
CA PRO A 246 -8.76 -10.74 13.45
C PRO A 246 -7.44 -9.96 13.39
N THR A 247 -6.42 -10.58 12.81
CA THR A 247 -5.09 -9.98 12.69
C THR A 247 -4.86 -9.22 11.40
N GLU A 248 -5.73 -9.45 10.40
CA GLU A 248 -5.67 -8.82 9.09
C GLU A 248 -7.06 -8.36 8.65
N VAL A 249 -7.10 -7.29 7.87
CA VAL A 249 -8.30 -6.80 7.19
C VAL A 249 -7.97 -6.47 5.74
N ALA A 250 -8.81 -6.93 4.82
CA ALA A 250 -8.79 -6.57 3.41
C ALA A 250 -10.15 -6.03 2.99
N GLY A 251 -10.19 -5.00 2.17
CA GLY A 251 -11.45 -4.44 1.69
C GLY A 251 -11.29 -3.61 0.43
N ALA A 252 -12.34 -3.64 -0.40
CA ALA A 252 -12.50 -2.82 -1.59
C ALA A 252 -13.60 -1.79 -1.35
N ALA A 253 -13.21 -0.56 -1.08
CA ALA A 253 -14.11 0.54 -0.77
C ALA A 253 -14.27 1.46 -1.97
N MET A 254 -15.48 1.85 -2.31
CA MET A 254 -15.77 2.66 -3.49
C MET A 254 -15.98 4.13 -3.12
N LYS A 255 -15.41 5.05 -3.89
CA LYS A 255 -15.81 6.45 -3.87
C LYS A 255 -17.21 6.58 -4.50
N PRO A 256 -18.16 7.30 -3.89
CA PRO A 256 -19.46 7.55 -4.51
C PRO A 256 -19.34 8.10 -5.94
N TRP A 257 -20.39 7.87 -6.77
CA TRP A 257 -20.45 8.38 -8.14
C TRP A 257 -20.77 9.88 -8.22
N GLU A 258 -21.23 10.45 -7.10
CA GLU A 258 -21.59 11.87 -6.96
C GLU A 258 -20.80 12.54 -5.83
#